data_bd71a24f8e7a71d9b26f37f5c914ac47
#
_entry.id   bd71a24f8e7a71d9b26f37f5c914ac47
#
_cell.length_a   1.000
_cell.length_b   1.000
_cell.length_c   1.000
_cell.angle_alpha   90.00
_cell.angle_beta   90.00
_cell.angle_gamma   90.00
#
_symmetry.space_group_name_H-M   'P 1'
#
loop_
_entity.id
_entity.type
_entity.pdbx_description
1 polymer ?
#
loop_
_entity_poly.entity_id
_entity_poly.type
_entity_poly.pdbx_seq_one_letter_code
_entity_poly.pdbx_strand_id
1 'polypeptide(L)'
;MRCLFLILLLLQPVAAGAQTEPPETIRLAPVAFEALSGQALSPLGEKALAMDPKKWRHAETEHFIIHFRRATEAQRAVREVEYTLWYTARVLGAPPERYAKKSHVYIFSGTREWRTFLMETEAPPWFASFAMGDELYLNIGGIRQDFDSNTLAHETAHAVVARLYPSRRWPLWLNEGFAEYIGSASVAARKKQRLVRHQSELTHADLPLDTLFAMQAYPKTEEEVQRLYQTSERLVRFLMDELPADRFARFVDAMLTGKPFWEVLPEIYGDKIADKAAFNRRFIQ
;
A
#
# COMPACT_ATOMS: atom_id res chain seq x y z
N MET A 1 -32.63 7.45 25.08
CA MET A 1 -31.80 6.24 25.19
C MET A 1 -31.28 5.89 23.80
N ARG A 2 -30.03 6.26 23.50
CA ARG A 2 -29.38 5.95 22.22
C ARG A 2 -28.57 4.67 22.42
N CYS A 3 -29.01 3.57 21.80
CA CYS A 3 -28.26 2.32 21.78
C CYS A 3 -26.99 2.51 20.97
N LEU A 4 -25.85 2.46 21.67
CA LEU A 4 -24.53 2.31 21.08
C LEU A 4 -24.43 0.88 20.55
N PHE A 5 -24.53 0.69 19.24
CA PHE A 5 -24.15 -0.58 18.62
C PHE A 5 -22.62 -0.64 18.60
N LEU A 6 -22.09 -1.46 19.50
CA LEU A 6 -20.68 -1.87 19.50
C LEU A 6 -20.51 -2.87 18.36
N ILE A 7 -20.05 -2.40 17.18
CA ILE A 7 -19.62 -3.33 16.13
C ILE A 7 -18.22 -3.82 16.52
N LEU A 8 -18.19 -4.97 17.18
CA LEU A 8 -16.99 -5.77 17.33
C LEU A 8 -16.71 -6.38 15.95
N LEU A 9 -15.72 -5.88 15.23
CA LEU A 9 -15.18 -6.55 14.05
C LEU A 9 -14.48 -7.84 14.52
N LEU A 10 -15.25 -8.90 14.67
CA LEU A 10 -14.74 -10.26 14.75
C LEU A 10 -14.22 -10.62 13.35
N LEU A 11 -12.91 -10.50 13.16
CA LEU A 11 -12.21 -11.13 12.05
C LEU A 11 -12.51 -12.63 12.10
N GLN A 12 -13.45 -13.08 11.29
CA GLN A 12 -13.74 -14.52 11.16
C GLN A 12 -12.51 -15.22 10.55
N PRO A 13 -12.11 -16.38 11.07
CA PRO A 13 -10.95 -17.09 10.54
C PRO A 13 -11.27 -17.60 9.13
N VAL A 14 -10.53 -17.11 8.15
CA VAL A 14 -10.42 -17.77 6.85
C VAL A 14 -9.64 -19.07 7.09
N ALA A 15 -10.30 -20.19 6.91
CA ALA A 15 -9.69 -21.51 7.00
C ALA A 15 -8.75 -21.71 5.79
N ALA A 16 -7.47 -21.79 6.05
CA ALA A 16 -6.38 -22.53 5.41
C ALA A 16 -5.06 -21.83 5.70
N GLY A 17 -4.23 -22.40 6.58
CA GLY A 17 -2.88 -21.93 6.85
C GLY A 17 -2.83 -20.52 7.44
N ALA A 18 -3.21 -20.36 8.71
CA ALA A 18 -3.17 -19.07 9.39
C ALA A 18 -1.73 -18.52 9.34
N GLN A 19 -1.50 -17.53 8.45
CA GLN A 19 -0.27 -16.77 8.45
C GLN A 19 -0.18 -16.07 9.81
N THR A 20 0.84 -16.43 10.58
CA THR A 20 1.13 -15.73 11.84
C THR A 20 1.49 -14.29 11.52
N GLU A 21 1.04 -13.35 12.34
CA GLU A 21 1.48 -11.96 12.23
C GLU A 21 3.02 -11.88 12.26
N PRO A 22 3.63 -11.00 11.46
CA PRO A 22 5.07 -10.80 11.53
C PRO A 22 5.46 -10.36 12.94
N PRO A 23 6.66 -10.73 13.41
CA PRO A 23 7.10 -10.41 14.77
C PRO A 23 7.17 -8.90 14.98
N GLU A 24 6.76 -8.42 16.14
CA GLU A 24 6.83 -7.00 16.50
C GLU A 24 8.26 -6.44 16.43
N THR A 25 9.24 -7.28 16.67
CA THR A 25 10.66 -6.93 16.62
C THR A 25 11.39 -7.81 15.61
N ILE A 26 11.80 -7.20 14.52
CA ILE A 26 12.65 -7.80 13.50
C ILE A 26 14.07 -7.26 13.72
N ARG A 27 15.03 -8.12 13.99
CA ARG A 27 16.44 -7.71 14.13
C ARG A 27 17.14 -7.82 12.80
N LEU A 28 17.61 -6.70 12.29
CA LEU A 28 18.44 -6.67 11.08
C LEU A 28 19.88 -7.04 11.45
N ALA A 29 20.37 -8.13 10.86
CA ALA A 29 21.79 -8.51 10.91
C ALA A 29 22.43 -8.09 9.58
N PRO A 30 23.35 -7.12 9.55
CA PRO A 30 24.04 -6.72 8.33
C PRO A 30 24.83 -7.89 7.74
N VAL A 31 24.73 -8.03 6.42
CA VAL A 31 25.48 -9.03 5.63
C VAL A 31 26.18 -8.33 4.46
N ALA A 32 27.18 -8.99 3.87
CA ALA A 32 27.77 -8.52 2.62
C ALA A 32 26.75 -8.62 1.47
N PHE A 33 26.90 -7.76 0.45
CA PHE A 33 25.98 -7.78 -0.71
C PHE A 33 25.97 -9.15 -1.39
N GLU A 34 27.15 -9.78 -1.51
CA GLU A 34 27.36 -11.08 -2.14
C GLU A 34 26.70 -12.24 -1.36
N ALA A 35 26.37 -12.02 -0.10
CA ALA A 35 25.70 -12.98 0.76
C ALA A 35 24.17 -12.90 0.72
N LEU A 36 23.61 -11.93 0.00
CA LEU A 36 22.17 -11.77 -0.16
C LEU A 36 21.57 -12.92 -0.98
N SER A 37 20.38 -13.36 -0.61
CA SER A 37 19.64 -14.43 -1.31
C SER A 37 19.16 -14.01 -2.72
N GLY A 38 19.03 -12.70 -2.98
CA GLY A 38 18.72 -12.11 -4.28
C GLY A 38 19.61 -10.91 -4.55
N GLN A 39 20.41 -10.98 -5.62
CA GLN A 39 21.37 -9.94 -5.99
C GLN A 39 21.00 -9.23 -7.29
N ALA A 40 19.96 -9.71 -7.97
CA ALA A 40 19.50 -9.09 -9.21
C ALA A 40 18.82 -7.75 -8.90
N LEU A 41 19.41 -6.67 -9.36
CA LEU A 41 18.92 -5.31 -9.19
C LEU A 41 18.19 -4.84 -10.43
N SER A 42 17.18 -4.02 -10.25
CA SER A 42 16.61 -3.21 -11.33
C SER A 42 17.62 -2.10 -11.75
N PRO A 43 17.46 -1.51 -12.94
CA PRO A 43 18.28 -0.35 -13.32
C PRO A 43 18.19 0.81 -12.31
N LEU A 44 17.04 0.96 -11.65
CA LEU A 44 16.84 1.98 -10.62
C LEU A 44 17.56 1.61 -9.32
N GLY A 45 17.50 0.32 -8.93
CA GLY A 45 18.24 -0.21 -7.79
C GLY A 45 19.76 -0.09 -7.96
N GLU A 46 20.27 -0.36 -9.17
CA GLU A 46 21.68 -0.13 -9.49
C GLU A 46 22.08 1.32 -9.31
N LYS A 47 21.28 2.27 -9.83
CA LYS A 47 21.51 3.71 -9.63
C LYS A 47 21.51 4.08 -8.14
N ALA A 48 20.54 3.55 -7.37
CA ALA A 48 20.47 3.81 -5.94
C ALA A 48 21.76 3.37 -5.21
N LEU A 49 22.22 2.14 -5.46
CA LEU A 49 23.42 1.61 -4.80
C LEU A 49 24.72 2.23 -5.32
N ALA A 50 24.75 2.73 -6.56
CA ALA A 50 25.90 3.46 -7.10
C ALA A 50 26.15 4.81 -6.39
N MET A 51 25.13 5.37 -5.72
CA MET A 51 25.30 6.59 -4.94
C MET A 51 26.03 6.29 -3.62
N ASP A 52 27.27 6.74 -3.49
CA ASP A 52 28.13 6.48 -2.33
C ASP A 52 28.18 5.00 -1.92
N PRO A 53 28.65 4.07 -2.76
CA PRO A 53 28.53 2.61 -2.57
C PRO A 53 29.05 2.13 -1.20
N LYS A 54 30.09 2.80 -0.65
CA LYS A 54 30.71 2.43 0.63
C LYS A 54 29.84 2.72 1.86
N LYS A 55 28.76 3.48 1.71
CA LYS A 55 27.85 3.83 2.81
C LYS A 55 26.69 2.84 2.95
N TRP A 56 26.43 2.05 1.94
CA TRP A 56 25.35 1.08 1.99
C TRP A 56 25.71 -0.13 2.85
N ARG A 57 24.74 -0.56 3.60
CA ARG A 57 24.72 -1.83 4.33
C ARG A 57 23.52 -2.63 3.83
N HIS A 58 23.60 -3.92 3.97
CA HIS A 58 22.57 -4.82 3.46
C HIS A 58 22.15 -5.77 4.56
N ALA A 59 20.88 -6.16 4.57
CA ALA A 59 20.32 -7.17 5.44
C ALA A 59 19.13 -7.82 4.74
N GLU A 60 18.64 -8.89 5.31
CA GLU A 60 17.43 -9.55 4.82
C GLU A 60 16.42 -9.75 5.95
N THR A 61 15.16 -9.75 5.57
CA THR A 61 14.06 -10.25 6.36
C THR A 61 13.46 -11.47 5.67
N GLU A 62 12.31 -11.93 6.12
CA GLU A 62 11.61 -13.02 5.46
C GLU A 62 11.21 -12.68 4.02
N HIS A 63 10.75 -11.44 3.78
CA HIS A 63 10.16 -11.06 2.49
C HIS A 63 10.87 -9.90 1.78
N PHE A 64 11.90 -9.30 2.39
CA PHE A 64 12.59 -8.15 1.80
C PHE A 64 14.11 -8.26 1.89
N ILE A 65 14.78 -7.68 0.91
CA ILE A 65 16.22 -7.37 0.91
C ILE A 65 16.35 -5.89 1.17
N ILE A 66 17.02 -5.53 2.26
CA ILE A 66 17.07 -4.18 2.77
C ILE A 66 18.44 -3.56 2.52
N HIS A 67 18.47 -2.48 1.76
CA HIS A 67 19.64 -1.65 1.54
C HIS A 67 19.47 -0.37 2.35
N PHE A 68 20.41 -0.07 3.25
CA PHE A 68 20.26 1.04 4.18
C PHE A 68 21.60 1.68 4.55
N ARG A 69 21.55 2.88 5.10
CA ARG A 69 22.72 3.60 5.58
C ARG A 69 22.78 3.65 7.10
N ARG A 70 21.64 3.76 7.77
CA ARG A 70 21.52 3.79 9.23
C ARG A 70 20.64 2.68 9.75
N ALA A 71 21.20 1.86 10.63
CA ALA A 71 20.51 0.68 11.15
C ALA A 71 19.22 1.01 11.91
N THR A 72 19.20 2.13 12.65
CA THR A 72 18.02 2.56 13.42
C THR A 72 16.83 2.91 12.52
N GLU A 73 17.09 3.55 11.40
CA GLU A 73 16.07 3.89 10.40
C GLU A 73 15.55 2.64 9.70
N ALA A 74 16.47 1.77 9.27
CA ALA A 74 16.12 0.49 8.66
C ALA A 74 15.29 -0.39 9.59
N GLN A 75 15.66 -0.45 10.88
CA GLN A 75 14.95 -1.23 11.89
C GLN A 75 13.49 -0.77 12.08
N ARG A 76 13.23 0.52 11.95
CA ARG A 76 11.87 1.08 12.01
C ARG A 76 11.08 0.75 10.75
N ALA A 77 11.68 0.99 9.58
CA ALA A 77 11.02 0.74 8.29
C ALA A 77 10.64 -0.73 8.10
N VAL A 78 11.55 -1.62 8.40
CA VAL A 78 11.36 -3.07 8.21
C VAL A 78 10.11 -3.61 8.91
N ARG A 79 9.84 -3.14 10.11
CA ARG A 79 8.65 -3.55 10.86
C ARG A 79 7.36 -3.14 10.16
N GLU A 80 7.34 -1.92 9.58
CA GLU A 80 6.17 -1.45 8.83
C GLU A 80 6.00 -2.23 7.53
N VAL A 81 7.07 -2.42 6.74
CA VAL A 81 6.95 -3.09 5.43
C VAL A 81 6.55 -4.55 5.57
N GLU A 82 7.10 -5.28 6.55
CA GLU A 82 6.71 -6.68 6.80
C GLU A 82 5.27 -6.79 7.26
N TYR A 83 4.85 -5.94 8.21
CA TYR A 83 3.47 -5.95 8.69
C TYR A 83 2.49 -5.58 7.58
N THR A 84 2.81 -4.57 6.79
CA THR A 84 1.96 -4.12 5.68
C THR A 84 1.85 -5.19 4.60
N LEU A 85 2.94 -5.89 4.27
CA LEU A 85 2.89 -7.03 3.35
C LEU A 85 1.94 -8.10 3.87
N TRP A 86 2.12 -8.54 5.12
CA TRP A 86 1.25 -9.53 5.74
C TRP A 86 -0.22 -9.10 5.72
N TYR A 87 -0.49 -7.84 6.11
CA TYR A 87 -1.85 -7.31 6.15
C TYR A 87 -2.48 -7.25 4.75
N THR A 88 -1.73 -6.75 3.77
CA THR A 88 -2.17 -6.63 2.37
C THR A 88 -2.45 -8.00 1.75
N ALA A 89 -1.53 -8.95 1.93
CA ALA A 89 -1.69 -10.32 1.43
C ALA A 89 -2.94 -10.99 2.05
N ARG A 90 -3.19 -10.77 3.33
CA ARG A 90 -4.38 -11.28 4.02
C ARG A 90 -5.67 -10.67 3.47
N VAL A 91 -5.71 -9.36 3.25
CA VAL A 91 -6.87 -8.66 2.66
C VAL A 91 -7.19 -9.20 1.26
N LEU A 92 -6.15 -9.48 0.47
CA LEU A 92 -6.28 -10.00 -0.89
C LEU A 92 -6.39 -11.53 -0.95
N GLY A 93 -6.43 -12.23 0.19
CA GLY A 93 -6.50 -13.69 0.24
C GLY A 93 -5.35 -14.39 -0.46
N ALA A 94 -4.17 -13.72 -0.53
CA ALA A 94 -3.01 -14.24 -1.24
C ALA A 94 -2.29 -15.29 -0.40
N PRO A 95 -2.02 -16.49 -0.94
CA PRO A 95 -1.26 -17.50 -0.24
C PRO A 95 0.25 -17.15 -0.22
N PRO A 96 1.03 -17.64 0.77
CA PRO A 96 2.44 -17.29 0.95
C PRO A 96 3.32 -17.46 -0.29
N GLU A 97 3.04 -18.46 -1.10
CA GLU A 97 3.83 -18.76 -2.31
C GLU A 97 3.81 -17.60 -3.32
N ARG A 98 2.76 -16.79 -3.32
CA ARG A 98 2.62 -15.65 -4.24
C ARG A 98 3.54 -14.49 -3.90
N TYR A 99 4.05 -14.41 -2.67
CA TYR A 99 4.94 -13.34 -2.22
C TYR A 99 6.24 -13.87 -1.56
N ALA A 100 6.59 -15.12 -1.81
CA ALA A 100 7.82 -15.74 -1.29
C ALA A 100 9.10 -15.10 -1.87
N LYS A 101 9.06 -14.57 -3.12
CA LYS A 101 10.19 -13.83 -3.69
C LYS A 101 10.39 -12.52 -2.92
N LYS A 102 11.60 -12.27 -2.45
CA LYS A 102 11.94 -11.02 -1.76
C LYS A 102 11.98 -9.83 -2.71
N SER A 103 11.50 -8.69 -2.25
CA SER A 103 11.62 -7.39 -2.93
C SER A 103 12.70 -6.54 -2.29
N HIS A 104 13.30 -5.65 -3.07
CA HIS A 104 14.33 -4.74 -2.59
C HIS A 104 13.73 -3.48 -1.97
N VAL A 105 14.32 -3.03 -0.86
CA VAL A 105 13.95 -1.78 -0.17
C VAL A 105 15.21 -0.94 -0.01
N TYR A 106 15.22 0.25 -0.57
CA TYR A 106 16.34 1.19 -0.54
C TYR A 106 16.01 2.34 0.40
N ILE A 107 16.78 2.45 1.52
CA ILE A 107 16.53 3.42 2.59
C ILE A 107 17.62 4.49 2.58
N PHE A 108 17.28 5.65 2.07
CA PHE A 108 18.11 6.84 2.10
C PHE A 108 17.98 7.54 3.45
N SER A 109 19.10 8.06 3.96
CA SER A 109 19.18 8.71 5.29
C SER A 109 19.43 10.20 5.22
N GLY A 110 19.35 10.81 4.05
CA GLY A 110 19.69 12.20 3.86
C GLY A 110 18.91 12.89 2.74
N THR A 111 18.34 14.07 3.05
CA THR A 111 17.56 14.87 2.09
C THR A 111 18.37 15.24 0.84
N ARG A 112 19.67 15.55 0.98
CA ARG A 112 20.52 15.90 -0.16
C ARG A 112 20.70 14.74 -1.12
N GLU A 113 21.02 13.55 -0.60
CA GLU A 113 21.21 12.34 -1.39
C GLU A 113 19.90 11.94 -2.08
N TRP A 114 18.79 12.02 -1.35
CA TRP A 114 17.47 11.74 -1.90
C TRP A 114 17.12 12.66 -3.07
N ARG A 115 17.34 13.96 -2.93
CA ARG A 115 17.11 14.91 -4.02
C ARG A 115 17.99 14.62 -5.24
N THR A 116 19.26 14.28 -5.03
CA THR A 116 20.14 13.87 -6.13
C THR A 116 19.59 12.64 -6.83
N PHE A 117 19.14 11.62 -6.06
CA PHE A 117 18.54 10.42 -6.62
C PHE A 117 17.28 10.72 -7.44
N LEU A 118 16.37 11.54 -6.92
CA LEU A 118 15.18 11.96 -7.67
C LEU A 118 15.52 12.67 -8.98
N MET A 119 16.52 13.56 -8.96
CA MET A 119 16.97 14.27 -10.17
C MET A 119 17.57 13.31 -11.21
N GLU A 120 18.38 12.33 -10.80
CA GLU A 120 19.00 11.35 -11.70
C GLU A 120 17.99 10.34 -12.27
N THR A 121 16.83 10.22 -11.64
CA THR A 121 15.77 9.28 -12.03
C THR A 121 14.58 9.97 -12.68
N GLU A 122 14.64 11.30 -12.85
CA GLU A 122 13.54 12.13 -13.36
C GLU A 122 12.24 12.01 -12.55
N ALA A 123 12.37 11.55 -11.29
CA ALA A 123 11.24 11.45 -10.39
C ALA A 123 10.84 12.84 -9.85
N PRO A 124 9.57 13.09 -9.54
CA PRO A 124 9.11 14.35 -9.00
C PRO A 124 9.89 14.75 -7.73
N PRO A 125 10.38 16.00 -7.63
CA PRO A 125 11.27 16.42 -6.56
C PRO A 125 10.63 16.46 -5.16
N TRP A 126 9.32 16.39 -5.10
CA TRP A 126 8.55 16.35 -3.85
C TRP A 126 8.28 14.95 -3.30
N PHE A 127 8.66 13.91 -4.03
CA PHE A 127 8.49 12.54 -3.53
C PHE A 127 9.31 12.33 -2.25
N ALA A 128 8.63 11.93 -1.17
CA ALA A 128 9.27 11.50 0.07
C ALA A 128 9.63 10.01 0.04
N SER A 129 8.84 9.22 -0.67
CA SER A 129 9.00 7.80 -0.92
C SER A 129 8.22 7.43 -2.17
N PHE A 130 8.53 6.30 -2.77
CA PHE A 130 7.72 5.74 -3.86
C PHE A 130 7.99 4.25 -4.05
N ALA A 131 7.04 3.54 -4.65
CA ALA A 131 7.20 2.19 -5.15
C ALA A 131 7.45 2.20 -6.66
N MET A 132 8.35 1.32 -7.14
CA MET A 132 8.55 1.07 -8.55
C MET A 132 8.51 -0.44 -8.80
N GLY A 133 7.43 -0.91 -9.41
CA GLY A 133 7.16 -2.34 -9.41
C GLY A 133 7.03 -2.86 -7.97
N ASP A 134 7.76 -3.91 -7.63
CA ASP A 134 7.80 -4.49 -6.28
C ASP A 134 8.94 -3.94 -5.40
N GLU A 135 9.65 -2.91 -5.85
CA GLU A 135 10.73 -2.26 -5.10
C GLU A 135 10.28 -1.00 -4.39
N LEU A 136 10.88 -0.70 -3.25
CA LEU A 136 10.60 0.47 -2.42
C LEU A 136 11.81 1.40 -2.32
N TYR A 137 11.58 2.69 -2.52
CA TYR A 137 12.57 3.75 -2.40
C TYR A 137 12.11 4.75 -1.35
N LEU A 138 12.84 4.84 -0.23
CA LEU A 138 12.42 5.52 0.98
C LEU A 138 13.44 6.57 1.43
N ASN A 139 13.00 7.80 1.71
CA ASN A 139 13.83 8.81 2.37
C ASN A 139 13.36 9.00 3.81
N ILE A 140 14.02 8.34 4.74
CA ILE A 140 13.66 8.41 6.17
C ILE A 140 14.38 9.57 6.89
N GLY A 141 15.53 10.03 6.37
CA GLY A 141 16.36 11.04 7.02
C GLY A 141 15.87 12.49 6.86
N GLY A 142 14.88 12.74 6.01
CA GLY A 142 14.34 14.09 5.76
C GLY A 142 13.09 14.42 6.58
N ILE A 143 12.51 13.45 7.25
CA ILE A 143 11.28 13.60 8.01
C ILE A 143 11.63 13.89 9.47
N ARG A 144 11.36 15.10 9.91
CA ARG A 144 11.47 15.50 11.32
C ARG A 144 10.59 14.60 12.17
N GLN A 145 11.23 13.74 12.97
CA GLN A 145 10.73 13.02 14.15
C GLN A 145 9.54 12.07 14.02
N ASP A 146 8.56 12.31 13.14
CA ASP A 146 7.45 11.40 12.91
C ASP A 146 7.58 10.79 11.52
N PHE A 147 8.24 9.63 11.48
CA PHE A 147 8.18 8.74 10.34
C PHE A 147 6.71 8.46 10.04
N ASP A 148 6.22 8.97 8.92
CA ASP A 148 4.82 8.75 8.53
C ASP A 148 4.63 7.29 8.13
N SER A 149 4.21 6.51 9.12
CA SER A 149 3.91 5.09 8.93
C SER A 149 2.83 4.87 7.86
N ASN A 150 1.89 5.81 7.69
CA ASN A 150 0.83 5.68 6.70
C ASN A 150 1.38 5.79 5.28
N THR A 151 2.24 6.79 5.02
CA THR A 151 2.90 6.93 3.71
C THR A 151 3.76 5.70 3.39
N LEU A 152 4.53 5.19 4.36
CA LEU A 152 5.32 3.98 4.13
C LEU A 152 4.44 2.76 3.84
N ALA A 153 3.37 2.60 4.59
CA ALA A 153 2.43 1.49 4.37
C ALA A 153 1.69 1.64 3.03
N HIS A 154 1.36 2.87 2.60
CA HIS A 154 0.81 3.15 1.28
C HIS A 154 1.75 2.68 0.16
N GLU A 155 3.00 3.12 0.18
CA GLU A 155 4.00 2.70 -0.83
C GLU A 155 4.25 1.18 -0.77
N THR A 156 4.27 0.62 0.44
CA THR A 156 4.41 -0.83 0.59
C THR A 156 3.23 -1.58 -0.01
N ALA A 157 2.01 -1.05 0.10
CA ALA A 157 0.83 -1.66 -0.52
C ALA A 157 0.98 -1.71 -2.05
N HIS A 158 1.47 -0.64 -2.69
CA HIS A 158 1.77 -0.65 -4.13
C HIS A 158 2.79 -1.73 -4.49
N ALA A 159 3.91 -1.81 -3.77
CA ALA A 159 4.94 -2.81 -4.02
C ALA A 159 4.40 -4.25 -3.84
N VAL A 160 3.58 -4.47 -2.83
CA VAL A 160 2.94 -5.78 -2.59
C VAL A 160 1.94 -6.11 -3.68
N VAL A 161 1.12 -5.17 -4.12
CA VAL A 161 0.19 -5.36 -5.25
C VAL A 161 0.97 -5.72 -6.51
N ALA A 162 2.05 -5.02 -6.83
CA ALA A 162 2.89 -5.32 -7.98
C ALA A 162 3.51 -6.74 -7.90
N ARG A 163 3.92 -7.17 -6.70
CA ARG A 163 4.43 -8.53 -6.45
C ARG A 163 3.35 -9.60 -6.62
N LEU A 164 2.16 -9.36 -6.08
CA LEU A 164 1.04 -10.30 -6.14
C LEU A 164 0.41 -10.41 -7.54
N TYR A 165 0.47 -9.34 -8.31
CA TYR A 165 -0.16 -9.21 -9.63
C TYR A 165 0.81 -8.69 -10.71
N PRO A 166 1.97 -9.34 -10.94
CA PRO A 166 3.08 -8.79 -11.74
C PRO A 166 2.72 -8.51 -13.21
N SER A 167 1.68 -9.15 -13.73
CA SER A 167 1.25 -8.99 -15.12
C SER A 167 -0.10 -8.30 -15.26
N ARG A 168 -0.61 -7.73 -14.17
CA ARG A 168 -1.95 -7.12 -14.15
C ARG A 168 -1.86 -5.64 -13.82
N ARG A 169 -2.49 -4.82 -14.64
CA ARG A 169 -2.61 -3.39 -14.36
C ARG A 169 -3.92 -3.12 -13.62
N TRP A 170 -3.79 -2.62 -12.40
CA TRP A 170 -4.93 -2.18 -11.62
C TRP A 170 -5.49 -0.87 -12.20
N PRO A 171 -6.81 -0.67 -12.23
CA PRO A 171 -7.39 0.65 -12.47
C PRO A 171 -6.80 1.68 -11.50
N LEU A 172 -6.49 2.89 -11.97
CA LEU A 172 -5.80 3.90 -11.17
C LEU A 172 -6.50 4.15 -9.84
N TRP A 173 -7.81 4.36 -9.86
CA TRP A 173 -8.60 4.58 -8.66
C TRP A 173 -8.52 3.41 -7.65
N LEU A 174 -8.52 2.18 -8.15
CA LEU A 174 -8.47 1.00 -7.28
C LEU A 174 -7.08 0.84 -6.67
N ASN A 175 -6.03 1.12 -7.43
CA ASN A 175 -4.65 1.06 -6.97
C ASN A 175 -4.39 2.10 -5.86
N GLU A 176 -4.78 3.36 -6.11
CA GLU A 176 -4.58 4.44 -5.15
C GLU A 176 -5.50 4.30 -3.92
N GLY A 177 -6.78 4.05 -4.14
CA GLY A 177 -7.73 3.88 -3.05
C GLY A 177 -7.41 2.69 -2.14
N PHE A 178 -6.89 1.61 -2.72
CA PHE A 178 -6.44 0.46 -1.95
C PHE A 178 -5.17 0.77 -1.16
N ALA A 179 -4.20 1.47 -1.75
CA ALA A 179 -2.97 1.87 -1.06
C ALA A 179 -3.27 2.84 0.10
N GLU A 180 -4.15 3.83 -0.08
CA GLU A 180 -4.62 4.72 0.99
C GLU A 180 -5.33 3.96 2.12
N TYR A 181 -6.24 3.05 1.76
CA TYR A 181 -6.93 2.21 2.76
C TYR A 181 -5.93 1.36 3.55
N ILE A 182 -5.02 0.65 2.89
CA ILE A 182 -4.00 -0.17 3.54
C ILE A 182 -3.06 0.69 4.39
N GLY A 183 -2.65 1.87 3.89
CA GLY A 183 -1.84 2.82 4.62
C GLY A 183 -2.39 3.13 6.00
N SER A 184 -3.69 3.44 6.07
CA SER A 184 -4.35 3.73 7.34
C SER A 184 -4.70 2.48 8.16
N ALA A 185 -5.27 1.45 7.52
CA ALA A 185 -5.81 0.28 8.20
C ALA A 185 -4.71 -0.62 8.79
N SER A 186 -3.62 -0.88 8.06
CA SER A 186 -2.52 -1.73 8.55
C SER A 186 -1.79 -1.07 9.72
N VAL A 187 -1.55 0.23 9.65
CA VAL A 187 -0.90 0.99 10.73
C VAL A 187 -1.78 1.02 11.98
N ALA A 188 -3.09 1.26 11.85
CA ALA A 188 -4.02 1.21 12.96
C ALA A 188 -4.07 -0.19 13.59
N ALA A 189 -4.15 -1.24 12.77
CA ALA A 189 -4.16 -2.63 13.24
C ALA A 189 -2.87 -2.97 13.99
N ARG A 190 -1.69 -2.64 13.44
CA ARG A 190 -0.40 -2.89 14.08
C ARG A 190 -0.26 -2.16 15.42
N LYS A 191 -0.75 -0.93 15.50
CA LYS A 191 -0.76 -0.12 16.74
C LYS A 191 -1.88 -0.52 17.71
N LYS A 192 -2.71 -1.51 17.36
CA LYS A 192 -3.92 -1.89 18.11
C LYS A 192 -4.83 -0.68 18.39
N GLN A 193 -4.85 0.26 17.47
CA GLN A 193 -5.69 1.44 17.51
C GLN A 193 -6.95 1.20 16.70
N ARG A 194 -8.06 1.83 17.12
CA ARG A 194 -9.25 1.87 16.28
C ARG A 194 -8.90 2.64 15.01
N LEU A 195 -9.28 2.09 13.84
CA LEU A 195 -9.24 2.85 12.61
C LEU A 195 -10.17 4.06 12.78
N VAL A 196 -9.57 5.21 13.02
CA VAL A 196 -10.33 6.46 13.05
C VAL A 196 -10.70 6.71 11.60
N ARG A 197 -12.02 6.77 11.33
CA ARG A 197 -12.46 7.44 10.11
C ARG A 197 -11.88 8.86 10.24
N HIS A 198 -10.79 9.13 9.56
CA HIS A 198 -10.53 10.49 9.21
C HIS A 198 -11.72 10.85 8.30
N GLN A 199 -12.74 11.46 8.91
CA GLN A 199 -13.34 12.56 8.21
C GLN A 199 -12.18 13.55 8.07
N SER A 200 -11.27 13.26 7.13
CA SER A 200 -10.49 14.29 6.51
C SER A 200 -11.54 15.30 6.15
N GLU A 201 -11.45 16.45 6.77
CA GLU A 201 -12.27 17.58 6.37
C GLU A 201 -12.30 17.48 4.86
N LEU A 202 -13.48 17.18 4.30
CA LEU A 202 -13.64 16.95 2.88
C LEU A 202 -13.27 18.28 2.24
N THR A 203 -11.96 18.47 2.06
CA THR A 203 -11.39 19.74 1.59
C THR A 203 -11.80 20.00 0.15
N HIS A 204 -12.19 18.91 -0.54
CA HIS A 204 -12.62 18.96 -1.92
C HIS A 204 -13.86 18.09 -2.15
N ALA A 205 -14.72 18.51 -3.06
CA ALA A 205 -15.83 17.68 -3.51
C ALA A 205 -15.31 16.41 -4.20
N ASP A 206 -15.94 15.27 -3.95
CA ASP A 206 -15.61 14.02 -4.62
C ASP A 206 -15.66 14.15 -6.15
N LEU A 207 -14.83 13.39 -6.82
CA LEU A 207 -14.94 13.21 -8.27
C LEU A 207 -16.21 12.42 -8.60
N PRO A 208 -16.95 12.78 -9.68
CA PRO A 208 -17.97 11.91 -10.20
C PRO A 208 -17.38 10.54 -10.52
N LEU A 209 -18.03 9.45 -10.08
CA LEU A 209 -17.46 8.10 -10.21
C LEU A 209 -17.17 7.70 -11.67
N ASP A 210 -18.02 8.11 -12.61
CA ASP A 210 -17.78 7.82 -14.02
C ASP A 210 -16.51 8.53 -14.53
N THR A 211 -16.19 9.74 -14.00
CA THR A 211 -14.92 10.44 -14.27
C THR A 211 -13.75 9.69 -13.64
N LEU A 212 -13.90 9.28 -12.36
CA LEU A 212 -12.89 8.52 -11.64
C LEU A 212 -12.53 7.21 -12.38
N PHE A 213 -13.53 6.45 -12.82
CA PHE A 213 -13.31 5.18 -13.52
C PHE A 213 -12.68 5.34 -14.90
N ALA A 214 -12.88 6.49 -15.55
CA ALA A 214 -12.27 6.79 -16.85
C ALA A 214 -10.80 7.20 -16.76
N MET A 215 -10.28 7.54 -15.57
CA MET A 215 -8.90 8.00 -15.41
C MET A 215 -7.90 6.87 -15.67
N GLN A 216 -6.98 7.09 -16.63
CA GLN A 216 -5.91 6.16 -16.98
C GLN A 216 -4.51 6.66 -16.55
N ALA A 217 -4.40 7.93 -16.14
CA ALA A 217 -3.18 8.59 -15.71
C ALA A 217 -3.50 9.61 -14.61
N TYR A 218 -2.47 9.97 -13.85
CA TYR A 218 -2.61 11.01 -12.83
C TYR A 218 -2.98 12.35 -13.43
N PRO A 219 -3.89 13.11 -12.78
CA PRO A 219 -4.17 14.48 -13.13
C PRO A 219 -2.92 15.37 -13.06
N LYS A 220 -2.98 16.54 -13.68
CA LYS A 220 -1.83 17.46 -13.72
C LYS A 220 -1.79 18.45 -12.55
N THR A 221 -2.93 18.72 -11.94
CA THR A 221 -3.04 19.67 -10.84
C THR A 221 -3.06 18.95 -9.50
N GLU A 222 -2.46 19.55 -8.47
CA GLU A 222 -2.43 19.01 -7.11
C GLU A 222 -3.84 18.78 -6.56
N GLU A 223 -4.76 19.73 -6.82
CA GLU A 223 -6.16 19.63 -6.39
C GLU A 223 -6.86 18.38 -6.99
N GLU A 224 -6.68 18.15 -8.28
CA GLU A 224 -7.29 16.98 -8.94
C GLU A 224 -6.65 15.67 -8.45
N VAL A 225 -5.35 15.67 -8.16
CA VAL A 225 -4.65 14.50 -7.57
C VAL A 225 -5.20 14.21 -6.18
N GLN A 226 -5.40 15.23 -5.35
CA GLN A 226 -5.99 15.06 -4.01
C GLN A 226 -7.42 14.54 -4.09
N ARG A 227 -8.21 15.05 -5.03
CA ARG A 227 -9.58 14.54 -5.27
C ARG A 227 -9.58 13.09 -5.75
N LEU A 228 -8.63 12.71 -6.60
CA LEU A 228 -8.43 11.31 -7.01
C LEU A 228 -8.20 10.43 -5.78
N TYR A 229 -7.22 10.74 -4.95
CA TYR A 229 -6.89 9.96 -3.75
C TYR A 229 -8.07 9.88 -2.78
N GLN A 230 -8.67 11.02 -2.45
CA GLN A 230 -9.80 11.10 -1.53
C GLN A 230 -11.00 10.28 -2.01
N THR A 231 -11.40 10.44 -3.27
CA THR A 231 -12.55 9.71 -3.82
C THR A 231 -12.28 8.22 -3.94
N SER A 232 -11.05 7.86 -4.34
CA SER A 232 -10.60 6.47 -4.46
C SER A 232 -10.56 5.76 -3.11
N GLU A 233 -9.97 6.41 -2.09
CA GLU A 233 -9.93 5.88 -0.72
C GLU A 233 -11.33 5.68 -0.17
N ARG A 234 -12.20 6.69 -0.30
CA ARG A 234 -13.59 6.61 0.16
C ARG A 234 -14.33 5.44 -0.50
N LEU A 235 -14.12 5.23 -1.80
CA LEU A 235 -14.76 4.13 -2.53
C LEU A 235 -14.25 2.77 -2.05
N VAL A 236 -12.93 2.59 -1.92
CA VAL A 236 -12.35 1.34 -1.40
C VAL A 236 -12.79 1.10 0.04
N ARG A 237 -12.79 2.13 0.87
CA ARG A 237 -13.27 2.05 2.25
C ARG A 237 -14.73 1.62 2.32
N PHE A 238 -15.60 2.16 1.46
CA PHE A 238 -16.99 1.70 1.36
C PHE A 238 -17.08 0.19 1.03
N LEU A 239 -16.29 -0.27 0.05
CA LEU A 239 -16.26 -1.68 -0.33
C LEU A 239 -15.75 -2.59 0.80
N MET A 240 -14.84 -2.10 1.65
CA MET A 240 -14.20 -2.86 2.72
C MET A 240 -14.97 -2.82 4.04
N ASP A 241 -15.56 -1.67 4.39
CA ASP A 241 -16.17 -1.45 5.70
C ASP A 241 -17.70 -1.61 5.70
N GLU A 242 -18.34 -1.31 4.58
CA GLU A 242 -19.82 -1.31 4.47
C GLU A 242 -20.36 -2.55 3.73
N LEU A 243 -19.52 -3.26 2.99
CA LEU A 243 -19.85 -4.49 2.29
C LEU A 243 -19.10 -5.68 2.90
N PRO A 244 -19.49 -6.94 2.59
CA PRO A 244 -18.76 -8.11 3.08
C PRO A 244 -17.30 -8.12 2.63
N ALA A 245 -16.38 -7.83 3.55
CA ALA A 245 -14.94 -7.66 3.28
C ALA A 245 -14.28 -8.96 2.73
N ASP A 246 -14.81 -10.12 3.07
CA ASP A 246 -14.37 -11.43 2.55
C ASP A 246 -14.56 -11.57 1.03
N ARG A 247 -15.37 -10.70 0.41
CA ARG A 247 -15.60 -10.67 -1.04
C ARG A 247 -14.68 -9.73 -1.79
N PHE A 248 -13.93 -8.87 -1.09
CA PHE A 248 -13.11 -7.84 -1.73
C PHE A 248 -12.04 -8.43 -2.65
N ALA A 249 -11.37 -9.50 -2.25
CA ALA A 249 -10.40 -10.17 -3.11
C ALA A 249 -11.02 -10.64 -4.45
N ARG A 250 -12.21 -11.23 -4.41
CA ARG A 250 -12.96 -11.63 -5.60
C ARG A 250 -13.39 -10.44 -6.46
N PHE A 251 -13.75 -9.32 -5.80
CA PHE A 251 -14.06 -8.08 -6.50
C PHE A 251 -12.83 -7.57 -7.25
N VAL A 252 -11.66 -7.53 -6.60
CA VAL A 252 -10.39 -7.16 -7.25
C VAL A 252 -10.11 -8.06 -8.45
N ASP A 253 -10.17 -9.39 -8.29
CA ASP A 253 -9.92 -10.33 -9.38
C ASP A 253 -10.86 -10.10 -10.57
N ALA A 254 -12.15 -9.84 -10.31
CA ALA A 254 -13.13 -9.53 -11.34
C ALA A 254 -12.82 -8.18 -12.05
N MET A 255 -12.47 -7.12 -11.31
CA MET A 255 -12.05 -5.85 -11.88
C MET A 255 -10.82 -6.01 -12.79
N LEU A 256 -9.88 -6.88 -12.42
CA LEU A 256 -8.68 -7.14 -13.20
C LEU A 256 -8.91 -7.95 -14.49
N THR A 257 -10.12 -8.40 -14.74
CA THR A 257 -10.51 -8.94 -16.06
C THR A 257 -10.84 -7.84 -17.08
N GLY A 258 -10.88 -6.58 -16.65
CA GLY A 258 -11.25 -5.43 -17.48
C GLY A 258 -12.75 -5.15 -17.55
N LYS A 259 -13.57 -5.85 -16.77
CA LYS A 259 -15.00 -5.55 -16.66
C LYS A 259 -15.23 -4.17 -16.04
N PRO A 260 -16.27 -3.42 -16.47
CA PRO A 260 -16.66 -2.17 -15.85
C PRO A 260 -17.10 -2.35 -14.39
N PHE A 261 -16.83 -1.35 -13.55
CA PHE A 261 -17.23 -1.34 -12.13
C PHE A 261 -18.71 -1.69 -11.92
N TRP A 262 -19.60 -1.11 -12.75
CA TRP A 262 -21.05 -1.30 -12.62
C TRP A 262 -21.55 -2.70 -13.04
N GLU A 263 -20.71 -3.51 -13.67
CA GLU A 263 -20.97 -4.93 -13.93
C GLU A 263 -20.42 -5.81 -12.79
N VAL A 264 -19.21 -5.51 -12.32
CA VAL A 264 -18.55 -6.27 -11.26
C VAL A 264 -19.26 -6.10 -9.91
N LEU A 265 -19.70 -4.87 -9.59
CA LEU A 265 -20.31 -4.59 -8.29
C LEU A 265 -21.53 -5.50 -7.99
N PRO A 266 -22.56 -5.58 -8.84
CA PRO A 266 -23.68 -6.49 -8.60
C PRO A 266 -23.32 -7.98 -8.79
N GLU A 267 -22.32 -8.33 -9.58
CA GLU A 267 -21.83 -9.70 -9.70
C GLU A 267 -21.32 -10.24 -8.35
N ILE A 268 -20.60 -9.40 -7.60
CA ILE A 268 -19.95 -9.79 -6.34
C ILE A 268 -20.81 -9.47 -5.11
N TYR A 269 -21.52 -8.35 -5.12
CA TYR A 269 -22.24 -7.82 -3.97
C TYR A 269 -23.75 -7.64 -4.22
N GLY A 270 -24.33 -8.31 -5.23
CA GLY A 270 -25.71 -8.10 -5.66
C GLY A 270 -26.78 -8.35 -4.58
N ASP A 271 -26.50 -9.19 -3.58
CA ASP A 271 -27.34 -9.35 -2.40
C ASP A 271 -27.33 -8.14 -1.44
N LYS A 272 -26.38 -7.22 -1.58
CA LYS A 272 -26.24 -5.98 -0.81
C LYS A 272 -26.47 -4.73 -1.64
N ILE A 273 -26.02 -4.75 -2.91
CA ILE A 273 -26.06 -3.64 -3.87
C ILE A 273 -26.57 -4.19 -5.21
N ALA A 274 -27.86 -4.07 -5.44
CA ALA A 274 -28.48 -4.63 -6.65
C ALA A 274 -28.18 -3.82 -7.93
N ASP A 275 -28.03 -2.50 -7.79
CA ASP A 275 -27.87 -1.59 -8.93
C ASP A 275 -27.18 -0.27 -8.53
N LYS A 276 -26.89 0.59 -9.52
CA LYS A 276 -26.30 1.92 -9.35
C LYS A 276 -27.11 2.82 -8.42
N ALA A 277 -28.44 2.72 -8.43
CA ALA A 277 -29.30 3.52 -7.56
C ALA A 277 -29.19 3.08 -6.10
N ALA A 278 -29.14 1.77 -5.84
CA ALA A 278 -28.93 1.22 -4.51
C ALA A 278 -27.53 1.58 -3.97
N PHE A 279 -26.50 1.57 -4.83
CA PHE A 279 -25.16 2.01 -4.48
C PHE A 279 -25.16 3.50 -4.09
N ASN A 280 -25.71 4.37 -4.92
CA ASN A 280 -25.71 5.81 -4.68
C ASN A 280 -26.42 6.17 -3.36
N ARG A 281 -27.52 5.50 -3.03
CA ARG A 281 -28.21 5.72 -1.74
C ARG A 281 -27.37 5.42 -0.51
N ARG A 282 -26.41 4.50 -0.62
CA ARG A 282 -25.53 4.11 0.50
C ARG A 282 -24.20 4.84 0.50
N PHE A 283 -23.63 5.08 -0.66
CA PHE A 283 -22.32 5.71 -0.80
C PHE A 283 -22.34 7.23 -0.58
N ILE A 284 -23.45 7.90 -0.93
CA ILE A 284 -23.58 9.36 -0.81
C ILE A 284 -24.06 9.80 0.61
N GLN A 285 -24.53 8.87 1.45
CA GLN A 285 -24.88 9.15 2.84
C GLN A 285 -23.64 9.24 3.75
#